data_cf525bfb97a9f0601f703675a950f0ba
#
_entry.id   cf525bfb97a9f0601f703675a950f0ba
#
_cell.length_a   1.000
_cell.length_b   1.000
_cell.length_c   1.000
_cell.angle_alpha   90.00
_cell.angle_beta   90.00
_cell.angle_gamma   90.00
#
_symmetry.space_group_name_H-M   'P 1'
#
loop_
_entity.id
_entity.type
_entity.pdbx_description
1 polymer ?
#
loop_
_entity_poly.entity_id
_entity_poly.type
_entity_poly.pdbx_seq_one_letter_code
_entity_poly.pdbx_strand_id
1 'polypeptide(L)'
;SSIILSTTFAYSFNLENIAKDVVQNIKSDNNSTSNTTNLSNSTVSSGLKEALKVGVDYAVKNLGANNGYLDNSLVKIPLPQNLQKAEALVRKFGGEEIANDLIKSMNKAASKAAPKTAEIFVDAINKMTLEDATKILNGDKNAATQYFQTNTTSSLKQMIKPIIQETMSENSVAKYYDTFNSYYKQYGKQYVENSSVMNLAKGFGVDGYLPNSSDENLDDYVTQKAIDGLFKMIAQKEAAIRSNPIEQTTSILKQVFGK
;
A
#
# COMPACT_ATOMS: atom_id res chain seq x y z
N SER A 1 19.59 -15.65 31.72
CA SER A 1 18.14 -15.52 31.51
C SER A 1 17.80 -14.06 31.30
N SER A 2 17.73 -13.62 30.06
CA SER A 2 17.26 -12.29 29.70
C SER A 2 15.95 -12.43 28.95
N ILE A 3 14.88 -12.05 29.62
CA ILE A 3 13.53 -11.99 29.06
C ILE A 3 13.45 -10.69 28.24
N ILE A 4 13.44 -10.83 26.91
CA ILE A 4 13.12 -9.73 26.01
C ILE A 4 11.60 -9.60 26.00
N LEU A 5 11.10 -8.60 26.72
CA LEU A 5 9.70 -8.20 26.70
C LEU A 5 9.44 -7.48 25.37
N SER A 6 8.90 -8.18 24.40
CA SER A 6 8.38 -7.59 23.16
C SER A 6 7.08 -6.86 23.49
N THR A 7 7.17 -5.55 23.75
CA THR A 7 6.00 -4.67 23.81
C THR A 7 5.45 -4.50 22.42
N THR A 8 4.45 -5.28 22.07
CA THR A 8 3.56 -5.02 20.96
C THR A 8 2.74 -3.78 21.31
N PHE A 9 3.15 -2.63 20.79
CA PHE A 9 2.30 -1.45 20.77
C PHE A 9 1.12 -1.74 19.82
N ALA A 10 0.04 -2.24 20.38
CA ALA A 10 -1.24 -2.26 19.72
C ALA A 10 -1.77 -0.82 19.74
N TYR A 11 -1.56 -0.08 18.65
CA TYR A 11 -2.31 1.15 18.40
C TYR A 11 -3.75 0.77 18.08
N SER A 12 -4.54 0.53 19.11
CA SER A 12 -5.98 0.54 18.97
C SER A 12 -6.41 2.00 18.90
N PHE A 13 -6.63 2.51 17.69
CA PHE A 13 -7.34 3.76 17.52
C PHE A 13 -8.74 3.59 18.09
N ASN A 14 -8.95 4.18 19.26
CA ASN A 14 -10.25 4.13 19.92
C ASN A 14 -11.18 5.17 19.26
N LEU A 15 -11.91 4.72 18.23
CA LEU A 15 -12.91 5.51 17.50
C LEU A 15 -13.97 6.13 18.42
N GLU A 16 -14.17 5.53 19.59
CA GLU A 16 -15.14 6.00 20.59
C GLU A 16 -14.75 7.35 21.23
N ASN A 17 -13.46 7.62 21.40
CA ASN A 17 -12.99 8.88 21.95
C ASN A 17 -13.04 10.02 20.91
N ILE A 18 -12.80 9.71 19.63
CA ILE A 18 -12.90 10.70 18.55
C ILE A 18 -14.35 11.09 18.32
N ALA A 19 -15.28 10.15 18.38
CA ALA A 19 -16.72 10.42 18.28
C ALA A 19 -17.23 11.30 19.43
N LYS A 20 -16.70 11.16 20.64
CA LYS A 20 -17.08 11.98 21.80
C LYS A 20 -16.61 13.43 21.67
N ASP A 21 -15.41 13.68 21.18
CA ASP A 21 -14.88 15.03 20.98
C ASP A 21 -15.64 15.80 19.89
N VAL A 22 -16.05 15.09 18.82
CA VAL A 22 -16.86 15.68 17.73
C VAL A 22 -18.28 15.99 18.20
N VAL A 23 -18.90 15.10 18.98
CA VAL A 23 -20.26 15.31 19.52
C VAL A 23 -20.28 16.45 20.53
N GLN A 24 -19.23 16.70 21.30
CA GLN A 24 -19.17 17.84 22.23
C GLN A 24 -19.05 19.18 21.50
N ASN A 25 -18.31 19.24 20.38
CA ASN A 25 -18.19 20.44 19.56
C ASN A 25 -19.49 20.78 18.82
N ILE A 26 -20.32 19.79 18.45
CA ILE A 26 -21.60 19.99 17.77
C ILE A 26 -22.68 20.56 18.75
N LYS A 27 -22.56 20.26 20.04
CA LYS A 27 -23.53 20.73 21.03
C LYS A 27 -23.42 22.23 21.40
N SER A 28 -22.32 22.88 20.99
CA SER A 28 -22.08 24.29 21.30
C SER A 28 -22.72 25.29 20.31
N ASP A 29 -23.18 24.83 19.14
CA ASP A 29 -23.69 25.72 18.07
C ASP A 29 -25.21 25.62 17.83
N ASN A 30 -25.99 25.09 18.77
CA ASN A 30 -27.46 25.03 18.63
C ASN A 30 -28.14 26.35 19.00
N ASN A 31 -28.10 27.32 18.10
CA ASN A 31 -29.19 28.30 18.05
C ASN A 31 -29.31 28.93 16.65
N SER A 32 -30.06 28.31 15.75
CA SER A 32 -30.81 28.99 14.70
C SER A 32 -31.57 27.99 13.81
N THR A 33 -32.87 28.12 13.84
CA THR A 33 -33.84 27.41 13.01
C THR A 33 -33.75 27.88 11.56
N SER A 34 -33.38 27.02 10.63
CA SER A 34 -33.92 27.01 9.26
C SER A 34 -33.39 25.79 8.49
N ASN A 35 -34.31 25.03 7.90
CA ASN A 35 -34.12 23.84 7.09
C ASN A 35 -33.45 24.16 5.76
N THR A 36 -32.14 24.16 5.77
CA THR A 36 -31.26 23.83 4.64
C THR A 36 -29.96 23.39 5.27
N THR A 37 -29.58 22.15 5.05
CA THR A 37 -28.36 21.54 5.62
C THR A 37 -27.09 22.14 5.00
N ASN A 38 -26.84 23.41 5.28
CA ASN A 38 -25.52 24.00 5.12
C ASN A 38 -24.68 23.53 6.30
N LEU A 39 -24.02 22.37 6.12
CA LEU A 39 -22.99 21.92 7.03
C LEU A 39 -21.95 23.03 7.18
N SER A 40 -21.58 23.34 8.41
CA SER A 40 -20.49 24.31 8.62
C SER A 40 -19.20 23.79 7.99
N ASN A 41 -18.35 24.69 7.51
CA ASN A 41 -17.06 24.31 6.94
C ASN A 41 -16.22 23.46 7.91
N SER A 42 -16.35 23.68 9.20
CA SER A 42 -15.71 22.89 10.25
C SER A 42 -16.23 21.46 10.31
N THR A 43 -17.55 21.26 10.20
CA THR A 43 -18.18 19.92 10.18
C THR A 43 -17.74 19.14 8.94
N VAL A 44 -17.72 19.78 7.78
CA VAL A 44 -17.25 19.18 6.53
C VAL A 44 -15.80 18.75 6.64
N SER A 45 -14.92 19.62 7.14
CA SER A 45 -13.52 19.30 7.35
C SER A 45 -13.31 18.16 8.32
N SER A 46 -14.03 18.14 9.44
CA SER A 46 -13.97 17.07 10.44
C SER A 46 -14.44 15.73 9.87
N GLY A 47 -15.55 15.72 9.13
CA GLY A 47 -16.06 14.51 8.49
C GLY A 47 -15.12 13.94 7.45
N LEU A 48 -14.49 14.81 6.66
CA LEU A 48 -13.50 14.36 5.71
C LEU A 48 -12.26 13.77 6.41
N LYS A 49 -11.73 14.43 7.43
CA LYS A 49 -10.59 13.90 8.21
C LYS A 49 -10.91 12.54 8.83
N GLU A 50 -12.13 12.34 9.29
CA GLU A 50 -12.60 11.05 9.78
C GLU A 50 -12.64 9.99 8.67
N ALA A 51 -13.21 10.30 7.51
CA ALA A 51 -13.22 9.40 6.36
C ALA A 51 -11.82 8.98 5.96
N LEU A 52 -10.87 9.91 5.96
CA LEU A 52 -9.48 9.65 5.63
C LEU A 52 -8.81 8.73 6.66
N LYS A 53 -9.07 8.94 7.95
CA LYS A 53 -8.59 8.03 9.01
C LYS A 53 -9.12 6.62 8.83
N VAL A 54 -10.41 6.47 8.54
CA VAL A 54 -11.03 5.16 8.25
C VAL A 54 -10.38 4.50 7.03
N GLY A 55 -10.12 5.25 5.96
CA GLY A 55 -9.44 4.76 4.77
C GLY A 55 -8.03 4.28 5.04
N VAL A 56 -7.25 5.05 5.79
CA VAL A 56 -5.89 4.71 6.20
C VAL A 56 -5.87 3.47 7.10
N ASP A 57 -6.72 3.44 8.13
CA ASP A 57 -6.81 2.31 9.06
C ASP A 57 -7.17 1.01 8.33
N TYR A 58 -8.12 1.07 7.40
CA TYR A 58 -8.47 -0.05 6.54
C TYR A 58 -7.26 -0.56 5.74
N ALA A 59 -6.53 0.33 5.07
CA ALA A 59 -5.37 -0.04 4.26
C ALA A 59 -4.25 -0.64 5.13
N VAL A 60 -3.89 0.03 6.21
CA VAL A 60 -2.80 -0.38 7.12
C VAL A 60 -3.10 -1.72 7.79
N LYS A 61 -4.32 -1.93 8.29
CA LYS A 61 -4.71 -3.20 8.92
C LYS A 61 -4.70 -4.36 7.93
N ASN A 62 -5.30 -4.18 6.75
CA ASN A 62 -5.37 -5.25 5.76
C ASN A 62 -3.99 -5.61 5.22
N LEU A 63 -3.17 -4.61 4.89
CA LEU A 63 -1.84 -4.84 4.31
C LEU A 63 -0.81 -5.27 5.35
N GLY A 64 -0.96 -4.83 6.61
CA GLY A 64 -0.11 -5.24 7.73
C GLY A 64 -0.45 -6.61 8.31
N ALA A 65 -1.56 -7.22 7.91
CA ALA A 65 -1.91 -8.58 8.29
C ALA A 65 -0.92 -9.61 7.71
N ASN A 66 -0.92 -10.82 8.27
CA ASN A 66 -0.14 -11.91 7.70
C ASN A 66 -0.55 -12.12 6.24
N ASN A 67 0.44 -12.11 5.34
CA ASN A 67 0.23 -12.18 3.89
C ASN A 67 -0.65 -11.07 3.29
N GLY A 68 -0.80 -9.93 3.95
CA GLY A 68 -1.71 -8.85 3.53
C GLY A 68 -1.50 -8.38 2.08
N TYR A 69 -0.25 -8.39 1.60
CA TYR A 69 0.05 -8.16 0.18
C TYR A 69 -0.05 -9.43 -0.65
N LEU A 70 0.47 -10.55 -0.18
CA LEU A 70 0.59 -11.78 -0.95
C LEU A 70 -0.77 -12.35 -1.39
N ASP A 71 -1.73 -12.36 -0.46
CA ASP A 71 -3.04 -12.97 -0.67
C ASP A 71 -4.08 -12.00 -1.25
N ASN A 72 -3.69 -10.74 -1.49
CA ASN A 72 -4.54 -9.72 -2.08
C ASN A 72 -4.14 -9.44 -3.53
N SER A 73 -4.95 -9.93 -4.48
CA SER A 73 -4.68 -9.80 -5.92
C SER A 73 -4.55 -8.36 -6.42
N LEU A 74 -5.16 -7.38 -5.73
CA LEU A 74 -5.09 -5.97 -6.09
C LEU A 74 -3.69 -5.37 -5.86
N VAL A 75 -2.98 -5.85 -4.85
CA VAL A 75 -1.74 -5.24 -4.37
C VAL A 75 -0.56 -6.21 -4.27
N LYS A 76 -0.77 -7.49 -4.56
CA LYS A 76 0.30 -8.49 -4.60
C LYS A 76 1.47 -7.99 -5.44
N ILE A 77 2.66 -8.06 -4.88
CA ILE A 77 3.89 -7.62 -5.52
C ILE A 77 4.44 -8.79 -6.34
N PRO A 78 4.36 -8.74 -7.68
CA PRO A 78 4.98 -9.72 -8.55
C PRO A 78 6.50 -9.51 -8.64
N LEU A 79 7.20 -10.38 -9.33
CA LEU A 79 8.58 -10.10 -9.71
C LEU A 79 8.65 -8.86 -10.63
N PRO A 80 9.76 -8.10 -10.61
CA PRO A 80 10.03 -7.04 -11.57
C PRO A 80 9.88 -7.53 -13.02
N GLN A 81 9.51 -6.63 -13.91
CA GLN A 81 9.17 -6.99 -15.30
C GLN A 81 10.29 -7.73 -16.04
N ASN A 82 11.55 -7.35 -15.81
CA ASN A 82 12.73 -8.02 -16.34
C ASN A 82 12.86 -9.46 -15.83
N LEU A 83 12.43 -9.76 -14.60
CA LEU A 83 12.47 -11.12 -14.03
C LEU A 83 11.25 -11.97 -14.39
N GLN A 84 10.14 -11.41 -14.84
CA GLN A 84 8.92 -12.16 -15.16
C GLN A 84 9.11 -13.13 -16.33
N LYS A 85 9.94 -12.77 -17.32
CA LYS A 85 10.29 -13.69 -18.41
C LYS A 85 11.12 -14.87 -17.91
N ALA A 86 12.08 -14.59 -17.04
CA ALA A 86 12.86 -15.62 -16.38
C ALA A 86 11.98 -16.49 -15.46
N GLU A 87 11.01 -15.90 -14.76
CA GLU A 87 10.02 -16.61 -13.95
C GLU A 87 9.25 -17.65 -14.75
N ALA A 88 8.75 -17.27 -15.93
CA ALA A 88 7.99 -18.20 -16.78
C ALA A 88 8.84 -19.42 -17.16
N LEU A 89 10.14 -19.26 -17.44
CA LEU A 89 11.06 -20.35 -17.73
C LEU A 89 11.39 -21.18 -16.48
N VAL A 90 11.68 -20.52 -15.36
CA VAL A 90 11.94 -21.21 -14.08
C VAL A 90 10.75 -22.11 -13.71
N ARG A 91 9.52 -21.62 -13.82
CA ARG A 91 8.29 -22.41 -13.57
C ARG A 91 8.16 -23.57 -14.56
N LYS A 92 8.41 -23.33 -15.85
CA LYS A 92 8.32 -24.36 -16.89
C LYS A 92 9.26 -25.55 -16.64
N PHE A 93 10.41 -25.31 -16.03
CA PHE A 93 11.41 -26.35 -15.73
C PHE A 93 11.32 -26.89 -14.29
N GLY A 94 10.21 -26.64 -13.58
CA GLY A 94 9.94 -27.23 -12.26
C GLY A 94 10.45 -26.40 -11.08
N GLY A 95 10.92 -25.16 -11.31
CA GLY A 95 11.35 -24.23 -10.25
C GLY A 95 10.23 -23.36 -9.66
N GLU A 96 9.00 -23.86 -9.64
CA GLU A 96 7.85 -23.11 -9.18
C GLU A 96 8.00 -22.65 -7.72
N GLU A 97 8.46 -23.52 -6.84
CA GLU A 97 8.69 -23.18 -5.42
C GLU A 97 9.72 -22.07 -5.25
N ILE A 98 10.80 -22.10 -6.06
CA ILE A 98 11.87 -21.08 -6.02
C ILE A 98 11.30 -19.69 -6.35
N ALA A 99 10.49 -19.60 -7.40
CA ALA A 99 9.83 -18.35 -7.79
C ALA A 99 8.82 -17.90 -6.73
N ASN A 100 8.04 -18.83 -6.17
CA ASN A 100 7.05 -18.53 -5.14
C ASN A 100 7.71 -18.05 -3.84
N ASP A 101 8.83 -18.63 -3.41
CA ASP A 101 9.55 -18.22 -2.21
C ASP A 101 10.10 -16.81 -2.32
N LEU A 102 10.63 -16.46 -3.50
CA LEU A 102 11.10 -15.09 -3.76
C LEU A 102 9.93 -14.08 -3.69
N ILE A 103 8.83 -14.36 -4.38
CA ILE A 103 7.62 -13.52 -4.35
C ILE A 103 7.06 -13.40 -2.93
N LYS A 104 6.97 -14.51 -2.20
CA LYS A 104 6.49 -14.55 -0.82
C LYS A 104 7.34 -13.68 0.11
N SER A 105 8.66 -13.77 -0.02
CA SER A 105 9.59 -13.01 0.82
C SER A 105 9.48 -11.50 0.58
N MET A 106 9.34 -11.07 -0.67
CA MET A 106 9.10 -9.67 -1.03
C MET A 106 7.78 -9.14 -0.46
N ASN A 107 6.69 -9.88 -0.63
CA ASN A 107 5.38 -9.50 -0.11
C ASN A 107 5.32 -9.47 1.43
N LYS A 108 6.05 -10.37 2.10
CA LYS A 108 6.19 -10.38 3.56
C LYS A 108 6.89 -9.10 4.06
N ALA A 109 7.93 -8.64 3.34
CA ALA A 109 8.61 -7.39 3.68
C ALA A 109 7.66 -6.19 3.59
N ALA A 110 6.85 -6.11 2.54
CA ALA A 110 5.84 -5.07 2.38
C ALA A 110 4.79 -5.11 3.51
N SER A 111 4.29 -6.29 3.86
CA SER A 111 3.32 -6.45 4.95
C SER A 111 3.90 -6.03 6.31
N LYS A 112 5.16 -6.34 6.59
CA LYS A 112 5.82 -5.92 7.84
C LYS A 112 6.01 -4.40 7.92
N ALA A 113 6.22 -3.74 6.79
CA ALA A 113 6.41 -2.28 6.73
C ALA A 113 5.09 -1.49 6.83
N ALA A 114 3.97 -2.02 6.35
CA ALA A 114 2.70 -1.31 6.25
C ALA A 114 2.21 -0.67 7.56
N PRO A 115 2.25 -1.32 8.75
CA PRO A 115 1.80 -0.69 10.00
C PRO A 115 2.54 0.58 10.37
N LYS A 116 3.80 0.70 9.98
CA LYS A 116 4.64 1.87 10.28
C LYS A 116 4.25 3.13 9.50
N THR A 117 3.47 2.98 8.44
CA THR A 117 3.01 4.10 7.61
C THR A 117 1.87 4.91 8.24
N ALA A 118 1.18 4.35 9.25
CA ALA A 118 0.01 4.97 9.86
C ALA A 118 0.28 6.38 10.39
N GLU A 119 1.41 6.59 11.05
CA GLU A 119 1.80 7.88 11.63
C GLU A 119 1.97 8.97 10.57
N ILE A 120 2.56 8.63 9.41
CA ILE A 120 2.77 9.57 8.30
C ILE A 120 1.41 10.04 7.74
N PHE A 121 0.48 9.11 7.57
CA PHE A 121 -0.86 9.46 7.09
C PHE A 121 -1.63 10.30 8.11
N VAL A 122 -1.56 9.96 9.39
CA VAL A 122 -2.21 10.74 10.47
C VAL A 122 -1.64 12.15 10.53
N ASP A 123 -0.33 12.30 10.41
CA ASP A 123 0.31 13.63 10.38
C ASP A 123 -0.16 14.46 9.17
N ALA A 124 -0.25 13.85 7.98
CA ALA A 124 -0.79 14.52 6.80
C ALA A 124 -2.27 14.94 6.98
N ILE A 125 -3.09 14.09 7.61
CA ILE A 125 -4.50 14.44 7.92
C ILE A 125 -4.58 15.60 8.91
N ASN A 126 -3.73 15.62 9.93
CA ASN A 126 -3.73 16.68 10.92
C ASN A 126 -3.29 18.03 10.32
N LYS A 127 -2.33 18.02 9.40
CA LYS A 127 -1.84 19.21 8.69
C LYS A 127 -2.79 19.72 7.60
N MET A 128 -3.81 18.95 7.24
CA MET A 128 -4.78 19.30 6.20
C MET A 128 -5.50 20.61 6.55
N THR A 129 -5.46 21.56 5.62
CA THR A 129 -6.16 22.84 5.72
C THR A 129 -7.63 22.70 5.35
N LEU A 130 -8.44 23.74 5.64
CA LEU A 130 -9.83 23.80 5.19
C LEU A 130 -9.93 23.85 3.65
N GLU A 131 -8.98 24.52 2.99
CA GLU A 131 -8.91 24.58 1.54
C GLU A 131 -8.65 23.21 0.93
N ASP A 132 -7.70 22.44 1.50
CA ASP A 132 -7.43 21.05 1.08
C ASP A 132 -8.69 20.19 1.24
N ALA A 133 -9.36 20.30 2.39
CA ALA A 133 -10.58 19.56 2.68
C ALA A 133 -11.68 19.87 1.65
N THR A 134 -11.86 21.14 1.29
CA THR A 134 -12.83 21.57 0.28
C THR A 134 -12.48 21.05 -1.11
N LYS A 135 -11.22 21.11 -1.50
CA LYS A 135 -10.74 20.55 -2.78
C LYS A 135 -10.98 19.05 -2.87
N ILE A 136 -10.71 18.32 -1.79
CA ILE A 136 -10.91 16.86 -1.74
C ILE A 136 -12.39 16.52 -1.82
N LEU A 137 -13.25 17.24 -1.09
CA LEU A 137 -14.67 16.96 -1.07
C LEU A 137 -15.33 17.16 -2.44
N ASN A 138 -14.98 18.26 -3.13
CA ASN A 138 -15.51 18.62 -4.43
C ASN A 138 -14.74 18.00 -5.61
N GLY A 139 -13.66 17.28 -5.31
CA GLY A 139 -12.82 16.65 -6.33
C GLY A 139 -13.33 15.28 -6.78
N ASP A 140 -12.53 14.63 -7.61
CA ASP A 140 -12.81 13.31 -8.15
C ASP A 140 -12.91 12.24 -7.04
N LYS A 141 -13.40 11.05 -7.42
CA LYS A 141 -13.58 9.90 -6.51
C LYS A 141 -12.33 9.43 -5.77
N ASN A 142 -11.15 9.88 -6.18
CA ASN A 142 -9.83 9.57 -5.59
C ASN A 142 -9.06 10.83 -5.16
N ALA A 143 -9.73 11.96 -4.97
CA ALA A 143 -9.09 13.23 -4.62
C ALA A 143 -8.34 13.17 -3.28
N ALA A 144 -8.85 12.43 -2.30
CA ALA A 144 -8.16 12.23 -1.02
C ALA A 144 -6.90 11.38 -1.19
N THR A 145 -6.98 10.33 -2.00
CA THR A 145 -5.81 9.50 -2.33
C THR A 145 -4.72 10.31 -3.03
N GLN A 146 -5.09 11.20 -3.97
CA GLN A 146 -4.15 12.12 -4.64
C GLN A 146 -3.50 13.09 -3.65
N TYR A 147 -4.28 13.63 -2.70
CA TYR A 147 -3.75 14.45 -1.62
C TYR A 147 -2.67 13.70 -0.82
N PHE A 148 -2.94 12.45 -0.42
CA PHE A 148 -1.94 11.64 0.27
C PHE A 148 -0.73 11.34 -0.59
N GLN A 149 -0.89 10.99 -1.85
CA GLN A 149 0.23 10.75 -2.76
C GLN A 149 1.17 11.95 -2.82
N THR A 150 0.60 13.15 -2.98
CA THR A 150 1.39 14.38 -3.05
C THR A 150 2.14 14.69 -1.76
N ASN A 151 1.49 14.50 -0.60
CA ASN A 151 2.00 14.97 0.68
C ASN A 151 2.78 13.91 1.48
N THR A 152 2.69 12.62 1.12
CA THR A 152 3.27 11.55 1.96
C THR A 152 4.27 10.65 1.25
N THR A 153 4.30 10.58 -0.08
CA THR A 153 5.14 9.61 -0.83
C THR A 153 6.61 9.67 -0.42
N SER A 154 7.19 10.86 -0.29
CA SER A 154 8.60 11.01 0.08
C SER A 154 8.87 10.50 1.51
N SER A 155 8.03 10.88 2.46
CA SER A 155 8.14 10.45 3.86
C SER A 155 7.93 8.94 4.01
N LEU A 156 6.97 8.38 3.25
CA LEU A 156 6.75 6.95 3.20
C LEU A 156 7.97 6.19 2.69
N LYS A 157 8.59 6.66 1.59
CA LYS A 157 9.83 6.05 1.07
C LYS A 157 10.94 6.05 2.10
N GLN A 158 11.17 7.19 2.76
CA GLN A 158 12.23 7.33 3.77
C GLN A 158 12.00 6.41 4.97
N MET A 159 10.75 6.27 5.41
CA MET A 159 10.41 5.45 6.59
C MET A 159 10.44 3.96 6.29
N ILE A 160 9.82 3.51 5.19
CA ILE A 160 9.61 2.08 4.97
C ILE A 160 10.77 1.38 4.27
N LYS A 161 11.58 2.10 3.48
CA LYS A 161 12.72 1.49 2.77
C LYS A 161 13.67 0.74 3.70
N PRO A 162 14.17 1.29 4.83
CA PRO A 162 15.04 0.55 5.74
C PRO A 162 14.35 -0.68 6.36
N ILE A 163 13.05 -0.61 6.64
CA ILE A 163 12.29 -1.74 7.17
C ILE A 163 12.19 -2.87 6.13
N ILE A 164 11.96 -2.51 4.88
CA ILE A 164 11.92 -3.46 3.76
C ILE A 164 13.28 -4.11 3.58
N GLN A 165 14.36 -3.33 3.56
CA GLN A 165 15.74 -3.83 3.44
C GLN A 165 16.08 -4.81 4.55
N GLU A 166 15.84 -4.45 5.80
CA GLU A 166 16.05 -5.32 6.95
C GLU A 166 15.25 -6.61 6.83
N THR A 167 13.95 -6.50 6.52
CA THR A 167 13.06 -7.67 6.43
C THR A 167 13.42 -8.57 5.25
N MET A 168 13.80 -8.01 4.11
CA MET A 168 14.26 -8.79 2.95
C MET A 168 15.55 -9.53 3.27
N SER A 169 16.46 -8.91 4.00
CA SER A 169 17.69 -9.57 4.50
C SER A 169 17.35 -10.73 5.47
N GLU A 170 16.50 -10.48 6.46
CA GLU A 170 16.05 -11.52 7.41
C GLU A 170 15.34 -12.69 6.73
N ASN A 171 14.54 -12.41 5.70
CA ASN A 171 13.80 -13.42 4.93
C ASN A 171 14.67 -14.10 3.85
N SER A 172 15.97 -13.86 3.83
CA SER A 172 16.89 -14.47 2.87
C SER A 172 16.54 -14.22 1.39
N VAL A 173 15.99 -13.05 1.07
CA VAL A 173 15.62 -12.69 -0.32
C VAL A 173 16.80 -12.83 -1.27
N ALA A 174 17.99 -12.39 -0.87
CA ALA A 174 19.20 -12.54 -1.66
C ALA A 174 19.47 -14.01 -2.02
N LYS A 175 19.32 -14.93 -1.06
CA LYS A 175 19.47 -16.38 -1.30
C LYS A 175 18.43 -16.91 -2.29
N TYR A 176 17.18 -16.52 -2.14
CA TYR A 176 16.12 -16.92 -3.09
C TYR A 176 16.36 -16.34 -4.47
N TYR A 177 16.81 -15.10 -4.54
CA TYR A 177 17.17 -14.44 -5.79
C TYR A 177 18.35 -15.15 -6.48
N ASP A 178 19.41 -15.48 -5.75
CA ASP A 178 20.57 -16.22 -6.28
C ASP A 178 20.17 -17.63 -6.73
N THR A 179 19.32 -18.31 -5.97
CA THR A 179 18.80 -19.63 -6.34
C THR A 179 17.96 -19.53 -7.61
N PHE A 180 17.09 -18.55 -7.72
CA PHE A 180 16.27 -18.27 -8.90
C PHE A 180 17.15 -18.02 -10.13
N ASN A 181 18.14 -17.13 -10.01
CA ASN A 181 19.07 -16.83 -11.11
C ASN A 181 19.91 -18.05 -11.53
N SER A 182 20.38 -18.84 -10.56
CA SER A 182 21.14 -20.06 -10.84
C SER A 182 20.30 -21.08 -11.58
N TYR A 183 19.06 -21.27 -11.14
CA TYR A 183 18.10 -22.17 -11.78
C TYR A 183 17.76 -21.70 -13.21
N TYR A 184 17.52 -20.41 -13.38
CA TYR A 184 17.28 -19.80 -14.68
C TYR A 184 18.50 -20.00 -15.63
N LYS A 185 19.72 -19.77 -15.16
CA LYS A 185 20.95 -19.99 -15.95
C LYS A 185 21.12 -21.44 -16.34
N GLN A 186 20.82 -22.37 -15.42
CA GLN A 186 21.01 -23.80 -15.66
C GLN A 186 19.99 -24.37 -16.66
N TYR A 187 18.74 -24.00 -16.57
CA TYR A 187 17.66 -24.62 -17.35
C TYR A 187 17.03 -23.65 -18.36
N GLY A 188 16.83 -22.41 -18.00
CA GLY A 188 16.13 -21.41 -18.80
C GLY A 188 16.99 -20.87 -19.94
N LYS A 189 18.22 -20.52 -19.66
CA LYS A 189 19.11 -19.91 -20.65
C LYS A 189 19.42 -20.88 -21.81
N GLN A 190 19.73 -22.15 -21.52
CA GLN A 190 19.97 -23.16 -22.55
C GLN A 190 18.75 -23.39 -23.45
N TYR A 191 17.57 -23.33 -22.89
CA TYR A 191 16.32 -23.46 -23.67
C TYR A 191 16.13 -22.30 -24.64
N VAL A 192 16.44 -21.10 -24.22
CA VAL A 192 16.35 -19.90 -25.08
C VAL A 192 17.45 -19.94 -26.15
N GLU A 193 18.66 -20.26 -25.78
CA GLU A 193 19.81 -20.32 -26.71
C GLU A 193 19.66 -21.37 -27.78
N ASN A 194 19.02 -22.51 -27.48
CA ASN A 194 18.84 -23.64 -28.41
C ASN A 194 17.52 -23.55 -29.23
N SER A 195 16.70 -22.53 -29.00
CA SER A 195 15.43 -22.39 -29.71
C SER A 195 15.54 -21.42 -30.89
N SER A 196 14.77 -21.71 -31.96
CA SER A 196 14.60 -20.78 -33.10
C SER A 196 14.10 -19.39 -32.69
N VAL A 197 13.63 -19.26 -31.43
CA VAL A 197 13.21 -18.03 -30.79
C VAL A 197 14.40 -17.09 -30.53
N MET A 198 15.62 -17.61 -30.36
CA MET A 198 16.82 -16.78 -30.16
C MET A 198 17.16 -15.93 -31.39
N ASN A 199 16.98 -16.47 -32.58
CA ASN A 199 17.20 -15.69 -33.81
C ASN A 199 16.16 -14.57 -33.97
N LEU A 200 14.94 -14.78 -33.50
CA LEU A 200 13.89 -13.76 -33.44
C LEU A 200 14.18 -12.73 -32.33
N ALA A 201 14.62 -13.18 -31.15
CA ALA A 201 14.95 -12.31 -30.02
C ALA A 201 16.13 -11.37 -30.32
N LYS A 202 17.17 -11.86 -31.00
CA LYS A 202 18.30 -11.04 -31.49
C LYS A 202 17.85 -10.02 -32.55
N GLY A 203 16.89 -10.40 -33.41
CA GLY A 203 16.32 -9.50 -34.40
C GLY A 203 15.48 -8.36 -33.83
N PHE A 204 15.01 -8.50 -32.58
CA PHE A 204 14.22 -7.48 -31.86
C PHE A 204 15.00 -6.77 -30.74
N GLY A 205 16.32 -6.97 -30.63
CA GLY A 205 17.17 -6.30 -29.63
C GLY A 205 16.85 -6.64 -28.18
N VAL A 206 16.26 -7.83 -27.91
CA VAL A 206 15.89 -8.30 -26.55
C VAL A 206 16.94 -9.18 -25.89
N ASP A 207 18.11 -9.33 -26.50
CA ASP A 207 19.28 -10.03 -25.97
C ASP A 207 19.94 -9.34 -24.76
N GLY A 208 19.63 -8.03 -24.55
CA GLY A 208 20.04 -7.27 -23.36
C GLY A 208 19.12 -7.39 -22.14
N TYR A 209 18.01 -8.14 -22.23
CA TYR A 209 17.04 -8.29 -21.12
C TYR A 209 17.28 -9.53 -20.24
N LEU A 210 18.47 -10.07 -20.26
CA LEU A 210 18.87 -11.06 -19.26
C LEU A 210 19.18 -10.30 -17.96
N PRO A 211 18.68 -10.75 -16.80
CA PRO A 211 18.97 -10.09 -15.54
C PRO A 211 20.47 -10.14 -15.30
N ASN A 212 21.14 -9.05 -15.63
CA ASN A 212 22.43 -8.76 -15.04
C ASN A 212 22.13 -8.35 -13.60
N SER A 213 22.73 -9.06 -12.68
CA SER A 213 22.49 -9.06 -11.25
C SER A 213 22.72 -7.71 -10.52
N SER A 214 22.88 -6.60 -11.22
CA SER A 214 23.26 -5.33 -10.64
C SER A 214 22.25 -4.19 -10.81
N ASP A 215 21.21 -4.30 -11.66
CA ASP A 215 20.52 -3.10 -12.12
C ASP A 215 19.11 -2.89 -11.55
N GLU A 216 18.49 -3.85 -10.88
CA GLU A 216 17.28 -3.62 -10.12
C GLU A 216 17.51 -3.84 -8.63
N ASN A 217 17.53 -2.74 -7.92
CA ASN A 217 17.46 -2.78 -6.47
C ASN A 217 16.06 -3.26 -6.06
N LEU A 218 15.94 -4.58 -5.76
CA LEU A 218 14.68 -5.19 -5.33
C LEU A 218 14.07 -4.46 -4.12
N ASP A 219 14.90 -3.85 -3.27
CA ASP A 219 14.44 -3.08 -2.12
C ASP A 219 13.67 -1.85 -2.58
N ASP A 220 14.18 -1.13 -3.58
CA ASP A 220 13.50 0.04 -4.15
C ASP A 220 12.21 -0.36 -4.88
N TYR A 221 12.25 -1.46 -5.62
CA TYR A 221 11.07 -2.00 -6.28
C TYR A 221 9.98 -2.39 -5.28
N VAL A 222 10.33 -3.17 -4.25
CA VAL A 222 9.37 -3.58 -3.21
C VAL A 222 8.87 -2.37 -2.43
N THR A 223 9.74 -1.40 -2.12
CA THR A 223 9.37 -0.15 -1.45
C THR A 223 8.32 0.62 -2.27
N GLN A 224 8.57 0.81 -3.56
CA GLN A 224 7.62 1.51 -4.44
C GLN A 224 6.30 0.76 -4.54
N LYS A 225 6.33 -0.56 -4.75
CA LYS A 225 5.13 -1.39 -4.84
C LYS A 225 4.34 -1.45 -3.53
N ALA A 226 5.02 -1.42 -2.39
CA ALA A 226 4.37 -1.35 -1.09
C ALA A 226 3.59 -0.03 -0.93
N ILE A 227 4.19 1.09 -1.31
CA ILE A 227 3.52 2.41 -1.29
C ILE A 227 2.35 2.45 -2.27
N ASP A 228 2.53 1.96 -3.50
CA ASP A 228 1.47 1.88 -4.50
C ASP A 228 0.28 1.04 -3.99
N GLY A 229 0.57 -0.05 -3.28
CA GLY A 229 -0.44 -0.91 -2.66
C GLY A 229 -1.23 -0.20 -1.57
N LEU A 230 -0.57 0.57 -0.70
CA LEU A 230 -1.24 1.41 0.30
C LEU A 230 -2.20 2.39 -0.35
N PHE A 231 -1.76 3.13 -1.36
CA PHE A 231 -2.63 4.09 -2.04
C PHE A 231 -3.79 3.42 -2.79
N LYS A 232 -3.59 2.24 -3.37
CA LYS A 232 -4.69 1.48 -3.99
C LYS A 232 -5.76 1.08 -2.97
N MET A 233 -5.35 0.61 -1.79
CA MET A 233 -6.30 0.23 -0.73
C MET A 233 -7.02 1.44 -0.16
N ILE A 234 -6.33 2.57 0.02
CA ILE A 234 -6.95 3.83 0.43
C ILE A 234 -7.96 4.30 -0.61
N ALA A 235 -7.61 4.28 -1.91
CA ALA A 235 -8.51 4.68 -2.99
C ALA A 235 -9.75 3.78 -3.07
N GLN A 236 -9.60 2.48 -2.86
CA GLN A 236 -10.73 1.55 -2.81
C GLN A 236 -11.69 1.91 -1.68
N LYS A 237 -11.16 2.18 -0.49
CA LYS A 237 -11.98 2.54 0.67
C LYS A 237 -12.60 3.94 0.51
N GLU A 238 -11.87 4.92 -0.04
CA GLU A 238 -12.40 6.23 -0.37
C GLU A 238 -13.61 6.13 -1.31
N ALA A 239 -13.47 5.38 -2.40
CA ALA A 239 -14.56 5.19 -3.35
C ALA A 239 -15.78 4.52 -2.70
N ALA A 240 -15.56 3.54 -1.82
CA ALA A 240 -16.63 2.88 -1.08
C ALA A 240 -17.37 3.85 -0.14
N ILE A 241 -16.64 4.67 0.63
CA ILE A 241 -17.25 5.68 1.53
C ILE A 241 -18.07 6.71 0.74
N ARG A 242 -17.56 7.16 -0.41
CA ARG A 242 -18.27 8.15 -1.25
C ARG A 242 -19.54 7.62 -1.89
N SER A 243 -19.60 6.33 -2.21
CA SER A 243 -20.68 5.73 -3.02
C SER A 243 -21.63 4.84 -2.23
N ASN A 244 -21.25 4.32 -1.06
CA ASN A 244 -22.01 3.32 -0.34
C ASN A 244 -22.40 3.82 1.08
N PRO A 245 -23.69 4.06 1.36
CA PRO A 245 -24.14 4.47 2.69
C PRO A 245 -23.78 3.50 3.82
N ILE A 246 -23.61 2.21 3.54
CA ILE A 246 -23.21 1.21 4.55
C ILE A 246 -21.78 1.46 5.04
N GLU A 247 -20.92 1.97 4.19
CA GLU A 247 -19.52 2.30 4.52
C GLU A 247 -19.41 3.60 5.34
N GLN A 248 -20.48 4.39 5.40
CA GLN A 248 -20.58 5.61 6.18
C GLN A 248 -20.95 5.28 7.62
N THR A 249 -20.02 4.69 8.35
CA THR A 249 -20.28 4.05 9.66
C THR A 249 -20.53 5.05 10.81
N THR A 250 -20.10 6.31 10.66
CA THR A 250 -20.27 7.33 11.68
C THR A 250 -21.34 8.38 11.28
N SER A 251 -21.89 9.07 12.26
CA SER A 251 -22.87 10.13 12.03
C SER A 251 -22.31 11.25 11.15
N ILE A 252 -21.03 11.60 11.33
CA ILE A 252 -20.39 12.65 10.57
C ILE A 252 -20.10 12.21 9.12
N LEU A 253 -19.74 10.96 8.87
CA LEU A 253 -19.62 10.42 7.52
C LEU A 253 -20.95 10.46 6.77
N LYS A 254 -22.05 10.12 7.46
CA LYS A 254 -23.40 10.22 6.89
C LYS A 254 -23.82 11.66 6.59
N GLN A 255 -23.41 12.61 7.43
CA GLN A 255 -23.71 14.04 7.18
C GLN A 255 -22.95 14.60 5.98
N VAL A 256 -21.69 14.18 5.77
CA VAL A 256 -20.80 14.72 4.72
C VAL A 256 -21.00 14.01 3.39
N PHE A 257 -21.20 12.70 3.39
CA PHE A 257 -21.25 11.87 2.19
C PHE A 257 -22.64 11.23 1.94
N GLY A 258 -23.54 11.25 2.91
CA GLY A 258 -24.90 10.75 2.75
C GLY A 258 -25.68 11.64 1.77
N LYS A 259 -26.21 11.01 0.71
CA LYS A 259 -27.13 11.64 -0.24
C LYS A 259 -28.55 11.22 0.04
#